data_80bbac9db35305226ba1d671058f2f5d
#
_entry.id   80bbac9db35305226ba1d671058f2f5d
#
_cell.length_a   1.000
_cell.length_b   1.000
_cell.length_c   1.000
_cell.angle_alpha   90.00
_cell.angle_beta   90.00
_cell.angle_gamma   90.00
#
_symmetry.space_group_name_H-M   'P 1'
#
loop_
_entity.id
_entity.type
_entity.pdbx_description
1 polymer ?
#
loop_
_entity_poly.entity_id
_entity_poly.type
_entity_poly.pdbx_seq_one_letter_code
_entity_poly.pdbx_strand_id
1 'polypeptide(L)'
;MIILVFATEIEARPFIDYHDLKKQDKSEFYDLYKGGNISLVITGMGSMKGAFSLSDLIQGETNRGNSITKIINYGIAGSLSDKFSIGAVIEMDKVVKYDPVEFSRPKPGKLFSSSFPDIILNEERGGLNILATSDHPIFMKEDSERVAKYANFVDMEGYGYAFVSTHYGIPIRLFKGISDFAFKHSEESFRQNVKTCLEKLLSFHISCANF
;
A
#
# COMPACT_ATOMS: atom_id res chain seq x y z
N MET A 1 -15.66 -7.22 -10.76
CA MET A 1 -15.68 -6.37 -9.53
C MET A 1 -14.28 -5.86 -9.27
N ILE A 2 -14.15 -4.60 -8.84
CA ILE A 2 -12.88 -3.97 -8.45
C ILE A 2 -12.81 -3.93 -6.92
N ILE A 3 -11.65 -4.27 -6.35
CA ILE A 3 -11.39 -4.08 -4.91
C ILE A 3 -10.51 -2.85 -4.73
N LEU A 4 -10.99 -1.87 -3.95
CA LEU A 4 -10.18 -0.78 -3.42
C LEU A 4 -9.70 -1.18 -2.02
N VAL A 5 -8.40 -1.10 -1.76
CA VAL A 5 -7.82 -1.50 -0.48
C VAL A 5 -7.10 -0.35 0.20
N PHE A 6 -7.38 -0.15 1.49
CA PHE A 6 -6.84 0.90 2.35
C PHE A 6 -6.40 0.32 3.69
N ALA A 7 -5.41 0.95 4.31
CA ALA A 7 -4.98 0.56 5.64
C ALA A 7 -5.89 1.16 6.73
N THR A 8 -6.35 2.40 6.55
CA THR A 8 -7.07 3.15 7.58
C THR A 8 -8.38 3.75 7.07
N GLU A 9 -9.29 4.03 8.00
CA GLU A 9 -10.54 4.73 7.69
C GLU A 9 -10.29 6.16 7.17
N ILE A 10 -9.26 6.83 7.68
CA ILE A 10 -8.90 8.18 7.25
C ILE A 10 -8.56 8.18 5.76
N GLU A 11 -7.80 7.20 5.29
CA GLU A 11 -7.45 7.05 3.87
C GLU A 11 -8.66 6.68 3.00
N ALA A 12 -9.53 5.82 3.51
CA ALA A 12 -10.68 5.29 2.79
C ALA A 12 -11.85 6.27 2.66
N ARG A 13 -12.05 7.14 3.66
CA ARG A 13 -13.25 7.99 3.77
C ARG A 13 -13.55 8.80 2.52
N PRO A 14 -12.60 9.53 1.88
CA PRO A 14 -12.88 10.28 0.66
C PRO A 14 -13.42 9.42 -0.48
N PHE A 15 -12.96 8.17 -0.59
CA PHE A 15 -13.37 7.23 -1.64
C PHE A 15 -14.74 6.60 -1.33
N ILE A 16 -15.02 6.32 -0.06
CA ILE A 16 -16.34 5.84 0.40
C ILE A 16 -17.41 6.88 0.04
N ASP A 17 -17.15 8.14 0.38
CA ASP A 17 -18.09 9.25 0.14
C ASP A 17 -18.26 9.52 -1.35
N TYR A 18 -17.17 9.53 -2.13
CA TYR A 18 -17.23 9.75 -3.58
C TYR A 18 -18.04 8.70 -4.33
N HIS A 19 -17.90 7.42 -3.96
CA HIS A 19 -18.62 6.32 -4.60
C HIS A 19 -19.95 5.96 -3.94
N ASP A 20 -20.38 6.70 -2.91
CA ASP A 20 -21.59 6.41 -2.10
C ASP A 20 -21.63 4.94 -1.61
N LEU A 21 -20.49 4.43 -1.15
CA LEU A 21 -20.38 3.04 -0.73
C LEU A 21 -21.07 2.83 0.62
N LYS A 22 -21.78 1.71 0.75
CA LYS A 22 -22.49 1.36 1.98
C LYS A 22 -21.72 0.32 2.77
N LYS A 23 -21.61 0.55 4.08
CA LYS A 23 -20.99 -0.39 5.00
C LYS A 23 -21.73 -1.71 4.97
N GLN A 24 -21.00 -2.80 4.89
CA GLN A 24 -21.50 -4.16 4.98
C GLN A 24 -21.43 -4.67 6.43
N ASP A 25 -22.01 -5.82 6.69
CA ASP A 25 -21.89 -6.47 7.99
C ASP A 25 -20.42 -6.65 8.37
N LYS A 26 -20.13 -6.44 9.65
CA LYS A 26 -18.77 -6.34 10.16
C LYS A 26 -18.06 -7.68 10.08
N SER A 27 -16.91 -7.73 9.39
CA SER A 27 -15.91 -8.75 9.64
C SER A 27 -15.20 -8.45 10.96
N GLU A 28 -14.71 -9.45 11.67
CA GLU A 28 -13.88 -9.28 12.85
C GLU A 28 -12.53 -8.63 12.52
N PHE A 29 -12.07 -8.78 11.27
CA PHE A 29 -10.70 -8.44 10.86
C PHE A 29 -10.60 -7.19 10.00
N TYR A 30 -11.70 -6.76 9.35
CA TYR A 30 -11.70 -5.60 8.45
C TYR A 30 -13.09 -4.98 8.34
N ASP A 31 -13.13 -3.72 7.92
CA ASP A 31 -14.37 -3.07 7.50
C ASP A 31 -14.54 -3.17 5.99
N LEU A 32 -15.75 -3.51 5.55
CA LEU A 32 -16.10 -3.66 4.14
C LEU A 32 -17.20 -2.67 3.75
N TYR A 33 -17.02 -2.03 2.60
CA TYR A 33 -18.01 -1.14 1.99
C TYR A 33 -18.25 -1.57 0.55
N LYS A 34 -19.49 -1.51 0.07
CA LYS A 34 -19.86 -1.91 -1.30
C LYS A 34 -20.78 -0.93 -1.97
N GLY A 35 -20.65 -0.81 -3.30
CA GLY A 35 -21.54 -0.04 -4.17
C GLY A 35 -21.23 -0.30 -5.64
N GLY A 36 -22.24 -0.56 -6.45
CA GLY A 36 -22.07 -0.88 -7.86
C GLY A 36 -21.10 -2.06 -8.07
N ASN A 37 -20.04 -1.82 -8.84
CA ASN A 37 -19.00 -2.81 -9.13
C ASN A 37 -17.75 -2.67 -8.23
N ILE A 38 -17.86 -1.96 -7.11
CA ILE A 38 -16.75 -1.67 -6.20
C ILE A 38 -16.99 -2.32 -4.84
N SER A 39 -15.95 -2.99 -4.34
CA SER A 39 -15.79 -3.35 -2.94
C SER A 39 -14.60 -2.60 -2.37
N LEU A 40 -14.77 -1.89 -1.26
CA LEU A 40 -13.71 -1.18 -0.57
C LEU A 40 -13.47 -1.83 0.79
N VAL A 41 -12.23 -2.21 1.05
CA VAL A 41 -11.81 -2.84 2.31
C VAL A 41 -10.81 -1.97 3.07
N ILE A 42 -11.04 -1.85 4.39
CA ILE A 42 -10.12 -1.22 5.33
C ILE A 42 -9.51 -2.33 6.18
N THR A 43 -8.24 -2.61 5.95
CA THR A 43 -7.57 -3.82 6.47
C THR A 43 -6.96 -3.64 7.86
N GLY A 44 -6.78 -2.40 8.32
CA GLY A 44 -5.91 -2.07 9.42
C GLY A 44 -4.45 -1.95 8.99
N MET A 45 -3.62 -1.36 9.86
CA MET A 45 -2.20 -1.13 9.59
C MET A 45 -1.37 -2.41 9.76
N GLY A 46 -0.33 -2.53 8.93
CA GLY A 46 0.67 -3.60 8.92
C GLY A 46 0.44 -4.66 7.85
N SER A 47 1.55 -5.16 7.29
CA SER A 47 1.52 -6.03 6.11
C SER A 47 0.81 -7.37 6.38
N MET A 48 0.90 -7.90 7.60
CA MET A 48 0.23 -9.14 7.99
C MET A 48 -1.30 -8.97 8.00
N LYS A 49 -1.82 -7.91 8.65
CA LYS A 49 -3.27 -7.61 8.65
C LYS A 49 -3.76 -7.34 7.23
N GLY A 50 -3.00 -6.56 6.48
CA GLY A 50 -3.30 -6.28 5.08
C GLY A 50 -3.45 -7.54 4.25
N ALA A 51 -2.48 -8.43 4.31
CA ALA A 51 -2.49 -9.69 3.59
C ALA A 51 -3.66 -10.59 4.00
N PHE A 52 -3.87 -10.78 5.31
CA PHE A 52 -4.95 -11.62 5.82
C PHE A 52 -6.31 -11.10 5.39
N SER A 53 -6.61 -9.82 5.64
CA SER A 53 -7.91 -9.21 5.34
C SER A 53 -8.23 -9.24 3.85
N LEU A 54 -7.23 -8.94 3.00
CA LEU A 54 -7.43 -8.98 1.55
C LEU A 54 -7.66 -10.42 1.05
N SER A 55 -6.91 -11.39 1.57
CA SER A 55 -7.07 -12.82 1.23
C SER A 55 -8.45 -13.35 1.63
N ASP A 56 -8.90 -13.04 2.85
CA ASP A 56 -10.23 -13.47 3.35
C ASP A 56 -11.36 -12.87 2.51
N LEU A 57 -11.25 -11.57 2.16
CA LEU A 57 -12.21 -10.92 1.27
C LEU A 57 -12.26 -11.59 -0.11
N ILE A 58 -11.09 -11.84 -0.73
CA ILE A 58 -11.01 -12.47 -2.06
C ILE A 58 -11.67 -13.86 -2.03
N GLN A 59 -11.36 -14.68 -1.02
CA GLN A 59 -11.99 -16.00 -0.87
C GLN A 59 -13.49 -15.89 -0.68
N GLY A 60 -13.94 -14.98 0.18
CA GLY A 60 -15.37 -14.77 0.42
C GLY A 60 -16.14 -14.34 -0.83
N GLU A 61 -15.56 -13.42 -1.63
CA GLU A 61 -16.18 -12.97 -2.88
C GLU A 61 -16.18 -14.08 -3.95
N THR A 62 -15.08 -14.81 -4.08
CA THR A 62 -14.98 -15.94 -5.02
C THR A 62 -15.99 -17.03 -4.68
N ASN A 63 -16.17 -17.36 -3.40
CA ASN A 63 -17.18 -18.34 -2.95
C ASN A 63 -18.61 -17.89 -3.21
N ARG A 64 -18.88 -16.59 -3.31
CA ARG A 64 -20.16 -16.01 -3.74
C ARG A 64 -20.35 -15.97 -5.26
N GLY A 65 -19.37 -16.44 -6.03
CA GLY A 65 -19.38 -16.43 -7.49
C GLY A 65 -18.98 -15.08 -8.12
N ASN A 66 -18.44 -14.16 -7.34
CA ASN A 66 -17.99 -12.88 -7.85
C ASN A 66 -16.60 -12.99 -8.50
N SER A 67 -16.46 -12.45 -9.71
CA SER A 67 -15.17 -12.35 -10.40
C SER A 67 -14.49 -11.02 -10.04
N ILE A 68 -13.30 -11.10 -9.45
CA ILE A 68 -12.47 -9.93 -9.11
C ILE A 68 -11.52 -9.67 -10.29
N THR A 69 -11.63 -8.51 -10.90
CA THR A 69 -10.88 -8.17 -12.11
C THR A 69 -9.61 -7.38 -11.80
N LYS A 70 -9.58 -6.66 -10.67
CA LYS A 70 -8.48 -5.78 -10.32
C LYS A 70 -8.52 -5.43 -8.83
N ILE A 71 -7.33 -5.22 -8.26
CA ILE A 71 -7.12 -4.64 -6.93
C ILE A 71 -6.41 -3.30 -7.09
N ILE A 72 -6.83 -2.27 -6.37
CA ILE A 72 -6.17 -0.97 -6.36
C ILE A 72 -5.96 -0.55 -4.89
N ASN A 73 -4.71 -0.35 -4.51
CA ASN A 73 -4.38 0.28 -3.23
C ASN A 73 -4.16 1.77 -3.42
N TYR A 74 -4.85 2.56 -2.62
CA TYR A 74 -4.54 3.96 -2.39
C TYR A 74 -4.13 4.12 -0.93
N GLY A 75 -3.06 4.85 -0.69
CA GLY A 75 -2.55 5.09 0.65
C GLY A 75 -1.42 6.11 0.65
N ILE A 76 -0.81 6.32 1.80
CA ILE A 76 0.33 7.21 1.95
C ILE A 76 1.64 6.43 2.03
N ALA A 77 2.76 7.12 1.75
CA ALA A 77 4.10 6.58 1.91
C ALA A 77 5.09 7.70 2.28
N GLY A 78 6.11 7.33 3.03
CA GLY A 78 7.27 8.18 3.28
C GLY A 78 8.25 8.12 2.10
N SER A 79 8.80 9.27 1.70
CA SER A 79 9.89 9.32 0.73
C SER A 79 11.26 9.15 1.41
N LEU A 80 12.13 8.36 0.80
CA LEU A 80 13.51 8.14 1.25
C LEU A 80 14.50 9.18 0.66
N SER A 81 14.00 10.14 -0.11
CA SER A 81 14.77 11.25 -0.66
C SER A 81 13.93 12.51 -0.82
N ASP A 82 14.56 13.64 -1.02
CA ASP A 82 13.94 14.94 -1.29
C ASP A 82 13.59 15.17 -2.78
N LYS A 83 13.76 14.15 -3.63
CA LYS A 83 13.44 14.22 -5.06
C LYS A 83 11.94 14.31 -5.35
N PHE A 84 11.13 13.88 -4.41
CA PHE A 84 9.68 13.86 -4.56
C PHE A 84 9.04 14.88 -3.63
N SER A 85 8.10 15.66 -4.17
CA SER A 85 7.38 16.66 -3.38
C SER A 85 6.34 16.00 -2.48
N ILE A 86 6.13 16.55 -1.29
CA ILE A 86 4.99 16.20 -0.43
C ILE A 86 3.68 16.39 -1.21
N GLY A 87 2.80 15.41 -1.11
CA GLY A 87 1.55 15.36 -1.85
C GLY A 87 1.67 14.89 -3.29
N ALA A 88 2.86 14.51 -3.79
CA ALA A 88 2.97 13.85 -5.08
C ALA A 88 2.27 12.48 -5.03
N VAL A 89 1.51 12.15 -6.06
CA VAL A 89 0.89 10.83 -6.23
C VAL A 89 1.79 9.99 -7.13
N ILE A 90 2.28 8.88 -6.61
CA ILE A 90 3.23 8.00 -7.29
C ILE A 90 2.61 6.60 -7.45
N GLU A 91 2.64 6.07 -8.64
CA GLU A 91 2.38 4.65 -8.88
C GLU A 91 3.65 3.84 -8.63
N MET A 92 3.54 2.78 -7.84
CA MET A 92 4.66 1.91 -7.52
C MET A 92 4.87 0.87 -8.62
N ASP A 93 6.13 0.67 -9.00
CA ASP A 93 6.50 -0.29 -10.05
C ASP A 93 6.93 -1.63 -9.45
N LYS A 94 7.42 -1.61 -8.22
CA LYS A 94 7.97 -2.76 -7.52
C LYS A 94 7.77 -2.62 -6.02
N VAL A 95 7.54 -3.74 -5.34
CA VAL A 95 7.52 -3.79 -3.87
C VAL A 95 8.53 -4.79 -3.35
N VAL A 96 9.16 -4.45 -2.23
CA VAL A 96 10.12 -5.28 -1.51
C VAL A 96 9.72 -5.37 -0.04
N LYS A 97 9.89 -6.53 0.57
CA LYS A 97 9.73 -6.66 2.03
C LYS A 97 11.01 -6.19 2.69
N TYR A 98 10.87 -5.27 3.64
CA TYR A 98 11.98 -4.79 4.44
C TYR A 98 11.71 -5.10 5.92
N ASP A 99 12.65 -5.81 6.53
CA ASP A 99 12.66 -6.06 7.96
C ASP A 99 13.89 -5.38 8.57
N PRO A 100 13.72 -4.37 9.46
CA PRO A 100 14.83 -3.68 10.09
C PRO A 100 15.55 -4.52 11.15
N VAL A 101 15.02 -5.68 11.54
CA VAL A 101 15.62 -6.51 12.58
C VAL A 101 16.83 -7.25 12.03
N GLU A 102 18.02 -6.81 12.44
CA GLU A 102 19.25 -7.59 12.27
C GLU A 102 19.19 -8.87 13.14
N PHE A 103 18.59 -9.92 12.65
CA PHE A 103 18.89 -11.24 13.19
C PHE A 103 20.33 -11.59 12.81
N SER A 104 21.22 -11.56 13.81
CA SER A 104 22.61 -12.04 13.79
C SER A 104 23.24 -11.96 12.40
N ARG A 105 24.05 -10.94 12.20
CA ARG A 105 24.85 -10.63 11.00
C ARG A 105 24.98 -11.80 10.05
N PRO A 106 24.30 -11.82 8.90
CA PRO A 106 24.65 -12.73 7.85
C PRO A 106 26.13 -12.51 7.51
N LYS A 107 26.86 -13.58 7.24
CA LYS A 107 28.20 -13.46 6.66
C LYS A 107 28.12 -12.55 5.45
N PRO A 108 29.10 -11.65 5.23
CA PRO A 108 29.12 -10.76 4.08
C PRO A 108 28.78 -11.53 2.80
N GLY A 109 27.75 -11.12 2.08
CA GLY A 109 27.30 -11.76 0.83
C GLY A 109 26.11 -12.71 0.91
N LYS A 110 25.51 -12.95 2.10
CA LYS A 110 24.24 -13.67 2.19
C LYS A 110 23.20 -12.76 2.86
N LEU A 111 22.42 -12.10 2.04
CA LEU A 111 21.12 -11.58 2.45
C LEU A 111 20.22 -12.76 2.84
N PHE A 112 19.41 -12.61 3.91
CA PHE A 112 18.24 -13.46 4.13
C PHE A 112 17.22 -13.16 3.05
N SER A 113 17.50 -13.52 1.81
CA SER A 113 16.73 -13.11 0.64
C SER A 113 15.72 -14.14 0.18
N SER A 114 15.58 -15.27 0.85
CA SER A 114 14.87 -16.38 0.23
C SER A 114 13.40 -16.54 0.60
N SER A 115 12.90 -15.82 1.62
CA SER A 115 11.51 -16.02 2.08
C SER A 115 10.51 -15.09 1.40
N PHE A 116 10.95 -13.91 0.95
CA PHE A 116 10.08 -12.88 0.39
C PHE A 116 10.69 -12.31 -0.89
N PRO A 117 10.30 -12.82 -2.07
CA PRO A 117 10.79 -12.31 -3.35
C PRO A 117 10.31 -10.89 -3.60
N ASP A 118 11.10 -10.12 -4.33
CA ASP A 118 10.64 -8.85 -4.88
C ASP A 118 9.44 -9.08 -5.80
N ILE A 119 8.41 -8.24 -5.71
CA ILE A 119 7.22 -8.33 -6.55
C ILE A 119 7.23 -7.16 -7.53
N ILE A 120 7.29 -7.47 -8.82
CA ILE A 120 7.22 -6.49 -9.90
C ILE A 120 5.73 -6.25 -10.20
N LEU A 121 5.32 -4.99 -10.14
CA LEU A 121 3.95 -4.55 -10.41
C LEU A 121 3.80 -4.02 -11.83
N ASN A 122 4.86 -3.43 -12.38
CA ASN A 122 4.88 -2.89 -13.73
C ASN A 122 6.28 -3.06 -14.35
N GLU A 123 6.40 -4.00 -15.27
CA GLU A 123 7.66 -4.27 -15.97
C GLU A 123 8.01 -3.18 -17.01
N GLU A 124 7.00 -2.56 -17.61
CA GLU A 124 7.21 -1.59 -18.71
C GLU A 124 7.88 -0.30 -18.22
N ARG A 125 7.70 0.07 -16.96
CA ARG A 125 8.31 1.28 -16.37
C ARG A 125 9.73 1.10 -15.86
N GLY A 126 10.30 -0.11 -15.97
CA GLY A 126 11.69 -0.38 -15.59
C GLY A 126 11.94 -0.38 -14.08
N GLY A 127 10.90 -0.44 -13.25
CA GLY A 127 11.05 -0.62 -11.79
C GLY A 127 11.66 0.57 -11.06
N LEU A 128 11.38 1.81 -11.49
CA LEU A 128 11.96 3.03 -10.93
C LEU A 128 11.37 3.44 -9.58
N ASN A 129 10.07 3.15 -9.36
CA ASN A 129 9.35 3.51 -8.12
C ASN A 129 9.26 2.28 -7.22
N ILE A 130 10.27 2.07 -6.38
CA ILE A 130 10.36 0.91 -5.50
C ILE A 130 9.84 1.28 -4.11
N LEU A 131 8.84 0.52 -3.64
CA LEU A 131 8.25 0.64 -2.31
C LEU A 131 8.82 -0.45 -1.40
N ALA A 132 9.43 -0.07 -0.28
CA ALA A 132 9.78 -1.00 0.78
C ALA A 132 8.68 -1.04 1.83
N THR A 133 8.14 -2.22 2.12
CA THR A 133 7.15 -2.40 3.20
C THR A 133 7.82 -2.97 4.44
N SER A 134 7.68 -2.26 5.55
CA SER A 134 8.16 -2.64 6.87
C SER A 134 7.00 -2.79 7.86
N ASP A 135 7.06 -3.75 8.78
CA ASP A 135 6.05 -3.87 9.85
C ASP A 135 6.24 -2.83 10.97
N HIS A 136 7.29 -2.01 10.87
CA HIS A 136 7.55 -0.87 11.75
C HIS A 136 7.70 0.41 10.92
N PRO A 137 7.19 1.56 11.43
CA PRO A 137 7.38 2.82 10.75
C PRO A 137 8.87 3.21 10.70
N ILE A 138 9.34 3.69 9.58
CA ILE A 138 10.72 4.13 9.37
C ILE A 138 10.78 5.64 9.62
N PHE A 139 11.35 6.03 10.77
CA PHE A 139 11.49 7.46 11.18
C PHE A 139 12.93 7.83 11.52
N MET A 140 13.76 6.83 11.83
CA MET A 140 15.14 7.07 12.20
C MET A 140 15.99 7.25 10.95
N LYS A 141 16.89 8.24 10.99
CA LYS A 141 17.76 8.55 9.86
C LYS A 141 18.59 7.35 9.40
N GLU A 142 19.14 6.60 10.36
CA GLU A 142 19.95 5.43 10.06
C GLU A 142 19.16 4.33 9.33
N ASP A 143 17.90 4.11 9.74
CA ASP A 143 17.03 3.12 9.08
C ASP A 143 16.64 3.61 7.69
N SER A 144 16.30 4.89 7.55
CA SER A 144 16.01 5.49 6.24
C SER A 144 17.18 5.36 5.27
N GLU A 145 18.41 5.64 5.73
CA GLU A 145 19.63 5.49 4.92
C GLU A 145 19.91 4.03 4.52
N ARG A 146 19.52 3.07 5.37
CA ARG A 146 19.65 1.64 5.04
C ARG A 146 18.64 1.25 3.96
N VAL A 147 17.38 1.63 4.12
CA VAL A 147 16.29 1.30 3.17
C VAL A 147 16.50 2.00 1.84
N ALA A 148 17.00 3.25 1.84
CA ALA A 148 17.26 4.04 0.64
C ALA A 148 18.25 3.38 -0.36
N LYS A 149 19.01 2.38 0.09
CA LYS A 149 19.87 1.57 -0.79
C LYS A 149 19.09 0.62 -1.70
N TYR A 150 17.83 0.34 -1.38
CA TYR A 150 17.01 -0.69 -2.03
C TYR A 150 15.67 -0.16 -2.55
N ALA A 151 15.19 0.97 -2.02
CA ALA A 151 13.89 1.52 -2.33
C ALA A 151 13.89 3.05 -2.39
N ASN A 152 12.81 3.64 -2.91
CA ASN A 152 12.59 5.08 -2.97
C ASN A 152 11.55 5.54 -1.93
N PHE A 153 10.66 4.63 -1.52
CA PHE A 153 9.52 4.89 -0.66
C PHE A 153 9.36 3.80 0.40
N VAL A 154 8.70 4.16 1.49
CA VAL A 154 8.36 3.21 2.58
C VAL A 154 6.90 3.30 2.95
N ASP A 155 6.31 2.14 3.22
CA ASP A 155 4.98 1.99 3.81
C ASP A 155 4.95 0.81 4.80
N MET A 156 3.74 0.44 5.24
CA MET A 156 3.57 -0.68 6.17
C MET A 156 2.71 -1.83 5.61
N GLU A 157 2.12 -1.73 4.42
CA GLU A 157 1.14 -2.71 3.91
C GLU A 157 1.38 -3.20 2.48
N GLY A 158 1.94 -2.39 1.61
CA GLY A 158 1.96 -2.60 0.16
C GLY A 158 2.47 -3.96 -0.28
N TYR A 159 3.51 -4.49 0.40
CA TYR A 159 4.00 -5.84 0.12
C TYR A 159 2.95 -6.91 0.42
N GLY A 160 2.23 -6.80 1.53
CA GLY A 160 1.18 -7.74 1.90
C GLY A 160 0.08 -7.81 0.84
N TYR A 161 -0.36 -6.66 0.34
CA TYR A 161 -1.37 -6.60 -0.73
C TYR A 161 -0.87 -7.20 -2.04
N ALA A 162 0.35 -6.85 -2.45
CA ALA A 162 0.95 -7.38 -3.67
C ALA A 162 1.19 -8.89 -3.60
N PHE A 163 1.63 -9.41 -2.45
CA PHE A 163 1.84 -10.83 -2.23
C PHE A 163 0.55 -11.63 -2.39
N VAL A 164 -0.54 -11.17 -1.78
CA VAL A 164 -1.87 -11.80 -1.91
C VAL A 164 -2.37 -11.73 -3.35
N SER A 165 -2.27 -10.57 -3.97
CA SER A 165 -2.67 -10.36 -5.37
C SER A 165 -1.96 -11.33 -6.31
N THR A 166 -0.63 -11.48 -6.16
CA THR A 166 0.18 -12.43 -6.94
C THR A 166 -0.26 -13.86 -6.71
N HIS A 167 -0.55 -14.23 -5.44
CA HIS A 167 -1.02 -15.58 -5.10
C HIS A 167 -2.33 -15.95 -5.80
N TYR A 168 -3.27 -15.00 -5.87
CA TYR A 168 -4.57 -15.23 -6.54
C TYR A 168 -4.56 -14.93 -8.05
N GLY A 169 -3.45 -14.47 -8.61
CA GLY A 169 -3.35 -14.09 -10.01
C GLY A 169 -4.23 -12.91 -10.40
N ILE A 170 -4.54 -12.01 -9.46
CA ILE A 170 -5.38 -10.82 -9.68
C ILE A 170 -4.46 -9.61 -9.89
N PRO A 171 -4.60 -8.83 -10.98
CA PRO A 171 -3.78 -7.64 -11.18
C PRO A 171 -3.95 -6.62 -10.05
N ILE A 172 -2.84 -6.04 -9.58
CA ILE A 172 -2.84 -4.98 -8.56
C ILE A 172 -2.08 -3.75 -9.02
N ARG A 173 -2.57 -2.57 -8.63
CA ARG A 173 -1.84 -1.29 -8.74
C ARG A 173 -1.80 -0.61 -7.38
N LEU A 174 -0.64 -0.05 -7.03
CA LEU A 174 -0.43 0.69 -5.79
C LEU A 174 -0.13 2.16 -6.10
N PHE A 175 -0.99 3.05 -5.61
CA PHE A 175 -0.81 4.50 -5.70
C PHE A 175 -0.57 5.07 -4.31
N LYS A 176 0.55 5.78 -4.13
CA LYS A 176 0.93 6.36 -2.86
C LYS A 176 1.05 7.88 -2.95
N GLY A 177 0.39 8.57 -2.02
CA GLY A 177 0.62 9.99 -1.76
C GLY A 177 1.81 10.16 -0.84
N ILE A 178 2.78 10.99 -1.22
CA ILE A 178 3.98 11.22 -0.41
C ILE A 178 3.62 12.13 0.77
N SER A 179 3.56 11.57 1.98
CA SER A 179 3.12 12.27 3.20
C SER A 179 4.25 12.93 3.96
N ASP A 180 5.45 12.39 3.89
CA ASP A 180 6.61 12.83 4.66
C ASP A 180 7.92 12.37 4.03
N PHE A 181 9.01 12.88 4.60
CA PHE A 181 10.34 12.34 4.37
C PHE A 181 10.70 11.45 5.55
N ALA A 182 10.90 10.17 5.30
CA ALA A 182 11.16 9.15 6.32
C ALA A 182 12.42 9.43 7.19
N PHE A 183 13.30 10.34 6.75
CA PHE A 183 14.49 10.79 7.47
C PHE A 183 14.29 12.11 8.22
N LYS A 184 13.13 12.77 8.08
CA LYS A 184 12.80 14.05 8.70
C LYS A 184 11.33 14.07 9.08
N HIS A 185 10.98 13.34 10.13
CA HIS A 185 9.61 13.27 10.59
C HIS A 185 9.22 14.44 11.49
N SER A 186 8.01 14.98 11.27
CA SER A 186 7.34 15.95 12.13
C SER A 186 5.86 15.59 12.20
N GLU A 187 5.36 15.29 13.39
CA GLU A 187 3.98 14.82 13.59
C GLU A 187 2.91 15.84 13.16
N GLU A 188 3.17 17.12 13.41
CA GLU A 188 2.25 18.21 13.02
C GLU A 188 2.17 18.36 11.50
N SER A 189 3.31 18.39 10.82
CA SER A 189 3.38 18.44 9.36
C SER A 189 2.78 17.20 8.72
N PHE A 190 2.99 16.03 9.31
CA PHE A 190 2.46 14.76 8.82
C PHE A 190 0.94 14.79 8.72
N ARG A 191 0.23 15.19 9.77
CA ARG A 191 -1.25 15.26 9.77
C ARG A 191 -1.79 16.16 8.65
N GLN A 192 -1.18 17.33 8.44
CA GLN A 192 -1.59 18.24 7.36
C GLN A 192 -1.29 17.65 5.98
N ASN A 193 -0.13 17.01 5.84
CA ASN A 193 0.30 16.39 4.59
C ASN A 193 -0.60 15.21 4.20
N VAL A 194 -1.02 14.38 5.18
CA VAL A 194 -1.96 13.27 4.94
C VAL A 194 -3.22 13.78 4.25
N LYS A 195 -3.84 14.85 4.77
CA LYS A 195 -5.04 15.44 4.15
C LYS A 195 -4.80 15.82 2.69
N THR A 196 -3.71 16.55 2.42
CA THR A 196 -3.31 16.95 1.06
C THR A 196 -3.08 15.74 0.14
N CYS A 197 -2.44 14.68 0.66
CA CYS A 197 -2.22 13.44 -0.09
C CYS A 197 -3.55 12.78 -0.48
N LEU A 198 -4.49 12.68 0.45
CA LEU A 198 -5.77 12.03 0.21
C LEU A 198 -6.63 12.79 -0.80
N GLU A 199 -6.66 14.13 -0.74
CA GLU A 199 -7.33 14.98 -1.72
C GLU A 199 -6.75 14.77 -3.13
N LYS A 200 -5.41 14.68 -3.25
CA LYS A 200 -4.75 14.44 -4.54
C LYS A 200 -4.92 13.01 -5.04
N LEU A 201 -4.89 12.01 -4.16
CA LEU A 201 -5.17 10.62 -4.51
C LEU A 201 -6.59 10.46 -5.04
N LEU A 202 -7.58 11.08 -4.39
CA LEU A 202 -8.95 11.05 -4.87
C LEU A 202 -9.08 11.79 -6.21
N SER A 203 -8.48 12.97 -6.36
CA SER A 203 -8.49 13.72 -7.63
C SER A 203 -7.85 12.90 -8.76
N PHE A 204 -6.75 12.22 -8.47
CA PHE A 204 -6.10 11.30 -9.40
C PHE A 204 -7.03 10.13 -9.77
N HIS A 205 -7.66 9.49 -8.78
CA HIS A 205 -8.63 8.42 -9.00
C HIS A 205 -9.76 8.87 -9.92
N ILE A 206 -10.34 10.04 -9.69
CA ILE A 206 -11.43 10.61 -10.52
C ILE A 206 -10.95 10.87 -11.95
N SER A 207 -9.75 11.42 -12.12
CA SER A 207 -9.19 11.70 -13.45
C SER A 207 -8.86 10.44 -14.26
N CYS A 208 -8.58 9.33 -13.59
CA CYS A 208 -8.30 8.04 -14.19
C CYS A 208 -9.55 7.14 -14.29
N ALA A 209 -10.75 7.63 -13.95
CA ALA A 209 -11.99 6.86 -13.84
C ALA A 209 -12.53 6.23 -15.14
N ASN A 210 -11.70 6.04 -16.13
CA ASN A 210 -11.91 5.08 -17.24
C ASN A 210 -11.26 3.72 -16.91
N PHE A 211 -11.40 3.28 -15.62
CA PHE A 211 -10.95 1.98 -15.16
C PHE A 211 -11.86 0.84 -15.62
#